data_349f64ca919cd0e26ab982ff39c6c04f
#
_entry.id   349f64ca919cd0e26ab982ff39c6c04f
#
_cell.length_a   1.000
_cell.length_b   1.000
_cell.length_c   1.000
_cell.angle_alpha   90.00
_cell.angle_beta   90.00
_cell.angle_gamma   90.00
#
_symmetry.space_group_name_H-M   'P 1'
#
loop_
_entity.id
_entity.type
_entity.pdbx_description
1 polymer ?
#
loop_
_entity_poly.entity_id
_entity_poly.type
_entity_poly.pdbx_seq_one_letter_code
_entity_poly.pdbx_strand_id
1 'polypeptide(L)'
;MTNKNKWGNRMKIAVVGAGIAGLSCAYRLARSGLDVTLIEAGPYFGGHSNTVDVALDGVEFGVDTGFLVFNDRTYPNLIKLFDELGVATAPSEMSFSVKLPRAGGRTLEWAGANLDTVFAQRANLLDPRFLRMLRDILRFNRQASAMAHGGELPRIALGAWLDEQDYSPQFRQWYLLPMAACIWSCPSDQMLAFPLSTFVRFCHNHGLLQVSDRPQWRTVKGGSRNYVDKMVAAIPSRRLLAPVRSVLRGTGGARAVRIETGAGFEHFDHVVLACHSDQALALLGDARSDERAVLSAIRYQPNRAVLHTDASCLPARRKAWSAWNYQSSAAAAPQVCVHYLLNMLQPLPCSTPVIVSLNPIDAPDPAKVLAAFDYAHPVFDQAAVAAQARLAQFQGEQNTWFAGAWTGYGFHEDGLKSGLAVAASLTAMMAGRQHAAA
;
A
#
# COMPACT_ATOMS: atom_id res chain seq x y z
N MET A 1 38.68 24.74 30.99
CA MET A 1 37.50 24.01 31.54
C MET A 1 36.58 23.64 30.40
N THR A 2 36.63 22.41 29.97
CA THR A 2 36.01 21.89 28.74
C THR A 2 34.55 21.66 28.96
N ASN A 3 33.76 22.19 28.05
CA ASN A 3 32.28 22.15 27.96
C ASN A 3 31.78 20.71 27.64
N LYS A 4 31.93 19.78 28.59
CA LYS A 4 31.66 18.35 28.43
C LYS A 4 30.25 17.89 28.83
N ASN A 5 29.26 18.77 29.05
CA ASN A 5 27.93 18.33 29.52
C ASN A 5 26.74 18.97 28.82
N LYS A 6 26.78 19.17 27.47
CA LYS A 6 25.60 19.60 26.70
C LYS A 6 24.85 18.47 26.00
N TRP A 7 25.27 17.21 26.15
CA TRP A 7 24.65 16.02 25.46
C TRP A 7 24.09 15.00 26.46
N GLY A 8 23.82 15.44 27.74
CA GLY A 8 23.22 14.60 28.75
C GLY A 8 21.82 14.09 28.26
N ASN A 9 21.75 12.81 28.05
CA ASN A 9 20.52 11.98 27.99
C ASN A 9 19.48 12.35 26.92
N ARG A 10 19.86 12.45 25.65
CA ARG A 10 18.87 12.41 24.57
C ARG A 10 18.20 11.03 24.56
N MET A 11 16.86 11.02 24.49
CA MET A 11 16.09 9.80 24.32
C MET A 11 16.51 9.10 23.03
N LYS A 12 16.94 7.84 23.15
CA LYS A 12 17.39 6.99 22.05
C LYS A 12 16.23 6.13 21.56
N ILE A 13 15.85 6.29 20.30
CA ILE A 13 14.69 5.62 19.70
C ILE A 13 15.15 4.76 18.52
N ALA A 14 14.77 3.49 18.53
CA ALA A 14 14.90 2.63 17.36
C ALA A 14 13.61 2.65 16.54
N VAL A 15 13.75 2.79 15.22
CA VAL A 15 12.67 2.60 14.27
C VAL A 15 13.01 1.41 13.39
N VAL A 16 12.22 0.33 13.47
CA VAL A 16 12.45 -0.94 12.79
C VAL A 16 11.51 -1.03 11.58
N GLY A 17 12.09 -1.11 10.39
CA GLY A 17 11.41 -1.03 9.10
C GLY A 17 11.49 0.37 8.48
N ALA A 18 11.95 0.44 7.22
CA ALA A 18 12.15 1.67 6.49
C ALA A 18 11.17 1.87 5.31
N GLY A 19 9.98 1.30 5.41
CA GLY A 19 8.84 1.70 4.58
C GLY A 19 8.36 3.10 4.96
N ILE A 20 7.34 3.63 4.26
CA ILE A 20 6.85 5.01 4.48
C ILE A 20 6.49 5.31 5.94
N ALA A 21 5.96 4.33 6.69
CA ALA A 21 5.60 4.51 8.10
C ALA A 21 6.86 4.74 8.97
N GLY A 22 7.88 3.89 8.82
CA GLY A 22 9.12 4.05 9.56
C GLY A 22 9.94 5.26 9.13
N LEU A 23 10.03 5.51 7.82
CA LEU A 23 10.71 6.69 7.28
C LEU A 23 10.07 7.98 7.80
N SER A 24 8.73 8.10 7.76
CA SER A 24 8.06 9.32 8.24
C SER A 24 8.21 9.52 9.73
N CYS A 25 8.14 8.44 10.50
CA CYS A 25 8.38 8.49 11.95
C CYS A 25 9.82 8.93 12.24
N ALA A 26 10.81 8.23 11.69
CA ALA A 26 12.23 8.53 11.91
C ALA A 26 12.62 9.94 11.45
N TYR A 27 12.13 10.36 10.28
CA TYR A 27 12.34 11.70 9.75
C TYR A 27 11.82 12.80 10.70
N ARG A 28 10.57 12.68 11.19
CA ARG A 28 9.99 13.66 12.11
C ARG A 28 10.70 13.69 13.46
N LEU A 29 11.01 12.54 14.01
CA LEU A 29 11.75 12.43 15.29
C LEU A 29 13.16 13.03 15.17
N ALA A 30 13.89 12.73 14.10
CA ALA A 30 15.21 13.30 13.84
C ALA A 30 15.15 14.84 13.73
N ARG A 31 14.17 15.38 13.00
CA ARG A 31 13.95 16.82 12.89
C ARG A 31 13.53 17.48 14.20
N SER A 32 12.95 16.73 15.12
CA SER A 32 12.66 17.20 16.49
C SER A 32 13.87 17.10 17.43
N GLY A 33 15.05 16.72 16.92
CA GLY A 33 16.30 16.68 17.67
C GLY A 33 16.48 15.44 18.57
N LEU A 34 15.67 14.40 18.35
CA LEU A 34 15.78 13.12 19.07
C LEU A 34 16.90 12.24 18.48
N ASP A 35 17.45 11.34 19.28
CA ASP A 35 18.47 10.37 18.85
C ASP A 35 17.76 9.15 18.24
N VAL A 36 17.67 9.12 16.91
CA VAL A 36 16.92 8.12 16.15
C VAL A 36 17.86 7.23 15.36
N THR A 37 17.68 5.92 15.50
CA THR A 37 18.31 4.90 14.65
C THR A 37 17.25 4.21 13.80
N LEU A 38 17.32 4.37 12.48
CA LEU A 38 16.49 3.64 11.51
C LEU A 38 17.17 2.33 11.13
N ILE A 39 16.46 1.21 11.25
CA ILE A 39 17.00 -0.14 11.03
C ILE A 39 16.14 -0.83 9.97
N GLU A 40 16.77 -1.26 8.87
CA GLU A 40 16.12 -1.94 7.74
C GLU A 40 16.79 -3.29 7.49
N ALA A 41 15.98 -4.33 7.30
CA ALA A 41 16.45 -5.68 6.99
C ALA A 41 16.87 -5.82 5.53
N GLY A 42 16.24 -5.09 4.63
CA GLY A 42 16.45 -5.14 3.19
C GLY A 42 17.67 -4.35 2.71
N PRO A 43 17.98 -4.46 1.42
CA PRO A 43 19.14 -3.79 0.81
C PRO A 43 18.88 -2.33 0.42
N TYR A 44 17.66 -1.81 0.60
CA TYR A 44 17.29 -0.43 0.27
C TYR A 44 16.27 0.12 1.28
N PHE A 45 16.24 1.45 1.41
CA PHE A 45 15.19 2.15 2.14
C PHE A 45 14.00 2.43 1.24
N GLY A 46 12.78 2.45 1.79
CA GLY A 46 11.56 2.79 1.07
C GLY A 46 10.47 1.72 1.13
N GLY A 47 10.84 0.45 1.32
CA GLY A 47 9.86 -0.64 1.28
C GLY A 47 9.16 -0.71 -0.08
N HIS A 48 7.83 -0.51 -0.13
CA HIS A 48 7.08 -0.43 -1.38
C HIS A 48 7.41 0.80 -2.25
N SER A 49 8.08 1.81 -1.71
CA SER A 49 8.64 2.93 -2.50
C SER A 49 9.96 2.48 -3.11
N ASN A 50 9.86 1.62 -4.10
CA ASN A 50 10.98 0.95 -4.74
C ASN A 50 11.10 1.40 -6.21
N THR A 51 12.08 2.25 -6.48
CA THR A 51 12.41 2.71 -7.83
C THR A 51 13.58 1.92 -8.38
N VAL A 52 13.43 1.33 -9.54
CA VAL A 52 14.44 0.51 -10.25
C VAL A 52 14.92 1.28 -11.46
N ASP A 53 16.23 1.35 -11.67
CA ASP A 53 16.81 1.92 -12.89
C ASP A 53 16.75 0.91 -14.02
N VAL A 54 16.29 1.37 -15.18
CA VAL A 54 16.19 0.58 -16.41
C VAL A 54 16.81 1.37 -17.56
N ALA A 55 17.41 0.66 -18.52
CA ALA A 55 17.94 1.20 -19.75
C ALA A 55 17.12 0.68 -20.93
N LEU A 56 16.29 1.52 -21.54
CA LEU A 56 15.40 1.17 -22.64
C LEU A 56 15.41 2.29 -23.69
N ASP A 57 15.29 1.93 -24.96
CA ASP A 57 15.27 2.87 -26.08
C ASP A 57 16.49 3.84 -26.07
N GLY A 58 17.65 3.39 -25.53
CA GLY A 58 18.88 4.20 -25.43
C GLY A 58 18.87 5.23 -24.29
N VAL A 59 17.90 5.21 -23.39
CA VAL A 59 17.78 6.12 -22.25
C VAL A 59 17.76 5.33 -20.94
N GLU A 60 18.43 5.83 -19.91
CA GLU A 60 18.40 5.29 -18.55
C GLU A 60 17.46 6.14 -17.68
N PHE A 61 16.56 5.49 -16.94
CA PHE A 61 15.56 6.15 -16.09
C PHE A 61 15.03 5.23 -14.99
N GLY A 62 14.46 5.83 -13.93
CA GLY A 62 13.86 5.11 -12.82
C GLY A 62 12.38 4.80 -13.04
N VAL A 63 11.95 3.59 -12.67
CA VAL A 63 10.56 3.15 -12.64
C VAL A 63 10.18 2.62 -11.28
N ASP A 64 8.97 2.94 -10.80
CA ASP A 64 8.47 2.42 -9.53
C ASP A 64 7.83 1.05 -9.71
N THR A 65 8.01 0.17 -8.74
CA THR A 65 7.52 -1.21 -8.77
C THR A 65 6.50 -1.55 -7.68
N GLY A 66 6.28 -0.65 -6.72
CA GLY A 66 5.34 -0.84 -5.61
C GLY A 66 4.40 0.35 -5.46
N PHE A 67 4.84 1.45 -4.86
CA PHE A 67 4.05 2.68 -4.76
C PHE A 67 4.10 3.46 -6.08
N LEU A 68 2.97 3.50 -6.81
CA LEU A 68 2.92 4.07 -8.17
C LEU A 68 2.24 5.43 -8.22
N VAL A 69 1.12 5.62 -7.51
CA VAL A 69 0.24 6.78 -7.66
C VAL A 69 -0.37 7.23 -6.35
N PHE A 70 -0.73 8.50 -6.29
CA PHE A 70 -1.50 9.15 -5.24
C PHE A 70 -2.48 10.15 -5.86
N ASN A 71 -3.42 10.69 -5.09
CA ASN A 71 -4.34 11.71 -5.59
C ASN A 71 -4.46 12.89 -4.62
N ASP A 72 -5.00 13.98 -5.11
CA ASP A 72 -5.12 15.25 -4.39
C ASP A 72 -6.19 15.24 -3.28
N ARG A 73 -7.07 14.25 -3.24
CA ARG A 73 -8.18 14.17 -2.28
C ARG A 73 -7.87 13.33 -1.05
N THR A 74 -7.24 12.17 -1.23
CA THR A 74 -7.08 11.17 -0.17
C THR A 74 -5.65 11.02 0.36
N TYR A 75 -4.71 11.84 -0.14
CA TYR A 75 -3.30 11.82 0.28
C TYR A 75 -2.81 13.17 0.86
N PRO A 76 -3.54 13.80 1.81
CA PRO A 76 -3.21 15.15 2.28
C PRO A 76 -1.87 15.24 3.03
N ASN A 77 -1.49 14.20 3.77
CA ASN A 77 -0.21 14.20 4.50
C ASN A 77 0.97 13.96 3.54
N LEU A 78 0.78 13.12 2.52
CA LEU A 78 1.80 12.86 1.51
C LEU A 78 2.07 14.11 0.67
N ILE A 79 1.04 14.84 0.29
CA ILE A 79 1.17 16.13 -0.43
C ILE A 79 1.96 17.13 0.40
N LYS A 80 1.58 17.30 1.68
CA LYS A 80 2.32 18.18 2.60
C LYS A 80 3.79 17.78 2.74
N LEU A 81 4.06 16.48 2.81
CA LEU A 81 5.44 15.97 2.87
C LEU A 81 6.20 16.28 1.58
N PHE A 82 5.57 16.12 0.42
CA PHE A 82 6.20 16.42 -0.87
C PHE A 82 6.49 17.91 -1.03
N ASP A 83 5.56 18.76 -0.61
CA ASP A 83 5.77 20.23 -0.59
C ASP A 83 6.94 20.61 0.31
N GLU A 84 7.01 20.04 1.52
CA GLU A 84 8.10 20.26 2.48
C GLU A 84 9.47 19.82 1.92
N LEU A 85 9.49 18.69 1.24
CA LEU A 85 10.72 18.12 0.68
C LEU A 85 11.06 18.68 -0.70
N GLY A 86 10.19 19.49 -1.32
CA GLY A 86 10.38 19.98 -2.69
C GLY A 86 10.42 18.82 -3.70
N VAL A 87 9.45 17.89 -3.61
CA VAL A 87 9.34 16.73 -4.51
C VAL A 87 8.45 17.05 -5.69
N ALA A 88 9.00 16.95 -6.89
CA ALA A 88 8.25 17.17 -8.12
C ALA A 88 7.32 16.00 -8.42
N THR A 89 6.09 16.31 -8.82
CA THR A 89 5.07 15.34 -9.20
C THR A 89 4.55 15.59 -10.61
N ALA A 90 3.95 14.58 -11.23
CA ALA A 90 3.33 14.68 -12.56
C ALA A 90 1.91 14.10 -12.52
N PRO A 91 0.99 14.56 -13.41
CA PRO A 91 -0.28 13.91 -13.62
C PRO A 91 -0.10 12.44 -14.00
N SER A 92 -1.01 11.58 -13.54
CA SER A 92 -1.03 10.16 -13.83
C SER A 92 -2.42 9.75 -14.31
N GLU A 93 -2.48 8.69 -15.09
CA GLU A 93 -3.72 8.10 -15.53
C GLU A 93 -4.14 6.96 -14.59
N MET A 94 -5.46 6.83 -14.35
CA MET A 94 -6.03 5.78 -13.51
C MET A 94 -7.15 5.07 -14.28
N SER A 95 -6.80 4.52 -15.43
CA SER A 95 -7.68 3.69 -16.23
C SER A 95 -7.57 2.22 -15.85
N PHE A 96 -8.64 1.48 -16.10
CA PHE A 96 -8.77 0.07 -15.72
C PHE A 96 -9.33 -0.73 -16.88
N SER A 97 -8.75 -1.90 -17.13
CA SER A 97 -9.24 -2.87 -18.10
C SER A 97 -9.34 -4.29 -17.54
N VAL A 98 -10.09 -5.10 -18.23
CA VAL A 98 -10.36 -6.50 -17.88
C VAL A 98 -10.12 -7.39 -19.08
N LYS A 99 -9.38 -8.48 -18.86
CA LYS A 99 -9.12 -9.57 -19.81
C LYS A 99 -9.50 -10.89 -19.14
N LEU A 100 -10.63 -11.48 -19.53
CA LEU A 100 -11.19 -12.68 -18.90
C LEU A 100 -11.47 -13.79 -19.93
N PRO A 101 -11.18 -15.06 -19.61
CA PRO A 101 -11.60 -16.17 -20.44
C PRO A 101 -13.12 -16.31 -20.41
N ARG A 102 -13.71 -16.68 -21.55
CA ARG A 102 -15.12 -17.04 -21.72
C ARG A 102 -15.28 -18.44 -22.26
N ALA A 103 -16.46 -19.02 -22.10
CA ALA A 103 -16.79 -20.30 -22.69
C ALA A 103 -16.53 -20.30 -24.19
N GLY A 104 -16.06 -21.46 -24.75
CA GLY A 104 -15.74 -21.63 -26.17
C GLY A 104 -14.40 -20.95 -26.57
N GLY A 105 -13.45 -20.78 -25.66
CA GLY A 105 -12.12 -20.24 -25.96
C GLY A 105 -12.08 -18.77 -26.32
N ARG A 106 -13.18 -18.03 -26.09
CA ARG A 106 -13.24 -16.58 -26.32
C ARG A 106 -12.67 -15.84 -25.12
N THR A 107 -12.25 -14.61 -25.37
CA THR A 107 -11.80 -13.68 -24.31
C THR A 107 -12.71 -12.47 -24.26
N LEU A 108 -13.13 -12.07 -23.06
CA LEU A 108 -13.76 -10.79 -22.82
C LEU A 108 -12.67 -9.74 -22.55
N GLU A 109 -12.68 -8.67 -23.35
CA GLU A 109 -11.81 -7.52 -23.17
C GLU A 109 -12.61 -6.22 -23.23
N TRP A 110 -12.43 -5.36 -22.23
CA TRP A 110 -13.04 -4.04 -22.18
C TRP A 110 -12.27 -3.14 -21.19
N ALA A 111 -12.43 -1.84 -21.33
CA ALA A 111 -11.83 -0.86 -20.41
C ALA A 111 -12.83 0.25 -20.06
N GLY A 112 -12.69 0.82 -18.86
CA GLY A 112 -13.68 1.74 -18.30
C GLY A 112 -13.41 3.23 -18.55
N ALA A 113 -12.53 3.61 -19.48
CA ALA A 113 -12.16 5.01 -19.68
C ALA A 113 -13.25 5.84 -20.38
N ASN A 114 -13.86 5.28 -21.43
CA ASN A 114 -14.93 5.93 -22.22
C ASN A 114 -15.73 4.88 -23.00
N LEU A 115 -16.81 5.29 -23.71
CA LEU A 115 -17.66 4.36 -24.45
C LEU A 115 -16.93 3.60 -25.55
N ASP A 116 -15.92 4.17 -26.22
CA ASP A 116 -15.15 3.48 -27.25
C ASP A 116 -14.32 2.33 -26.64
N THR A 117 -13.76 2.55 -25.44
CA THR A 117 -12.97 1.53 -24.72
C THR A 117 -13.87 0.50 -24.02
N VAL A 118 -15.04 0.89 -23.50
CA VAL A 118 -16.04 -0.04 -22.95
C VAL A 118 -16.46 -1.04 -24.02
N PHE A 119 -16.67 -0.58 -25.24
CA PHE A 119 -17.00 -1.40 -26.40
C PHE A 119 -15.79 -1.64 -27.33
N ALA A 120 -14.56 -1.70 -26.79
CA ALA A 120 -13.38 -2.06 -27.57
C ALA A 120 -13.58 -3.39 -28.31
N GLN A 121 -14.34 -4.29 -27.71
CA GLN A 121 -14.87 -5.51 -28.32
C GLN A 121 -16.31 -5.26 -28.79
N ARG A 122 -16.48 -4.86 -30.06
CA ARG A 122 -17.78 -4.42 -30.60
C ARG A 122 -18.92 -5.42 -30.42
N ALA A 123 -18.63 -6.74 -30.40
CA ALA A 123 -19.61 -7.79 -30.11
C ALA A 123 -20.31 -7.61 -28.74
N ASN A 124 -19.69 -6.91 -27.78
CA ASN A 124 -20.28 -6.65 -26.47
C ASN A 124 -21.50 -5.72 -26.55
N LEU A 125 -21.67 -4.93 -27.63
CA LEU A 125 -22.87 -4.12 -27.87
C LEU A 125 -24.15 -4.98 -28.00
N LEU A 126 -24.02 -6.22 -28.46
CA LEU A 126 -25.12 -7.16 -28.66
C LEU A 126 -25.17 -8.26 -27.58
N ASP A 127 -24.29 -8.22 -26.58
CA ASP A 127 -24.31 -9.19 -25.48
C ASP A 127 -25.18 -8.70 -24.32
N PRO A 128 -26.38 -9.29 -24.08
CA PRO A 128 -27.28 -8.84 -23.03
C PRO A 128 -26.68 -8.99 -21.63
N ARG A 129 -25.74 -9.91 -21.44
CA ARG A 129 -25.02 -10.11 -20.16
C ARG A 129 -24.06 -8.94 -19.89
N PHE A 130 -23.38 -8.47 -20.94
CA PHE A 130 -22.50 -7.29 -20.85
C PHE A 130 -23.32 -6.01 -20.57
N LEU A 131 -24.44 -5.83 -21.26
CA LEU A 131 -25.33 -4.70 -21.02
C LEU A 131 -25.94 -4.74 -19.60
N ARG A 132 -26.30 -5.92 -19.09
CA ARG A 132 -26.74 -6.09 -17.69
C ARG A 132 -25.64 -5.69 -16.70
N MET A 133 -24.39 -6.07 -16.94
CA MET A 133 -23.24 -5.63 -16.13
C MET A 133 -23.15 -4.10 -16.09
N LEU A 134 -23.23 -3.41 -17.25
CA LEU A 134 -23.15 -1.95 -17.29
C LEU A 134 -24.30 -1.28 -16.50
N ARG A 135 -25.53 -1.82 -16.62
CA ARG A 135 -26.68 -1.35 -15.81
C ARG A 135 -26.40 -1.53 -14.30
N ASP A 136 -25.85 -2.68 -13.92
CA ASP A 136 -25.56 -2.98 -12.53
C ASP A 136 -24.43 -2.10 -11.98
N ILE A 137 -23.44 -1.70 -12.80
CA ILE A 137 -22.42 -0.70 -12.43
C ILE A 137 -23.07 0.62 -12.04
N LEU A 138 -23.97 1.13 -12.88
CA LEU A 138 -24.66 2.41 -12.60
C LEU A 138 -25.55 2.31 -11.35
N ARG A 139 -26.24 1.17 -11.17
CA ARG A 139 -27.05 0.89 -9.99
C ARG A 139 -26.20 0.87 -8.72
N PHE A 140 -25.07 0.16 -8.76
CA PHE A 140 -24.13 0.05 -7.65
C PHE A 140 -23.57 1.42 -7.27
N ASN A 141 -23.08 2.18 -8.24
CA ASN A 141 -22.52 3.51 -7.99
C ASN A 141 -23.53 4.42 -7.29
N ARG A 142 -24.80 4.41 -7.72
CA ARG A 142 -25.87 5.19 -7.10
C ARG A 142 -26.18 4.73 -5.67
N GLN A 143 -26.33 3.40 -5.45
CA GLN A 143 -26.64 2.85 -4.12
C GLN A 143 -25.48 3.06 -3.14
N ALA A 144 -24.26 2.76 -3.56
CA ALA A 144 -23.07 2.93 -2.73
C ALA A 144 -22.81 4.41 -2.38
N SER A 145 -23.01 5.33 -3.35
CA SER A 145 -22.93 6.77 -3.07
C SER A 145 -23.98 7.24 -2.07
N ALA A 146 -25.23 6.80 -2.21
CA ALA A 146 -26.30 7.11 -1.27
C ALA A 146 -25.98 6.60 0.15
N MET A 147 -25.48 5.37 0.27
CA MET A 147 -25.04 4.80 1.55
C MET A 147 -23.88 5.59 2.16
N ALA A 148 -22.89 6.02 1.34
CA ALA A 148 -21.76 6.80 1.84
C ALA A 148 -22.18 8.15 2.45
N HIS A 149 -23.23 8.79 1.93
CA HIS A 149 -23.78 10.05 2.43
C HIS A 149 -24.77 9.85 3.59
N GLY A 150 -25.41 8.68 3.71
CA GLY A 150 -26.49 8.41 4.67
C GLY A 150 -26.08 8.12 6.12
N GLY A 151 -24.80 8.06 6.43
CA GLY A 151 -24.25 7.93 7.79
C GLY A 151 -24.00 6.48 8.25
N GLU A 152 -25.00 5.71 8.63
CA GLU A 152 -24.80 4.32 9.08
C GLU A 152 -24.79 3.32 7.91
N LEU A 153 -23.68 2.61 7.78
CA LEU A 153 -23.51 1.57 6.78
C LEU A 153 -23.78 0.19 7.41
N PRO A 154 -24.46 -0.74 6.70
CA PRO A 154 -24.71 -2.08 7.21
C PRO A 154 -23.41 -2.81 7.61
N ARG A 155 -23.42 -3.50 8.74
CA ARG A 155 -22.28 -4.29 9.24
C ARG A 155 -22.31 -5.72 8.69
N ILE A 156 -22.36 -5.84 7.37
CA ILE A 156 -22.39 -7.11 6.65
C ILE A 156 -21.20 -7.19 5.69
N ALA A 157 -20.91 -8.40 5.22
CA ALA A 157 -19.91 -8.62 4.20
C ALA A 157 -20.41 -8.12 2.83
N LEU A 158 -19.48 -7.67 1.98
CA LEU A 158 -19.79 -7.22 0.62
C LEU A 158 -20.56 -8.28 -0.18
N GLY A 159 -20.12 -9.55 -0.10
CA GLY A 159 -20.78 -10.66 -0.80
C GLY A 159 -22.23 -10.84 -0.39
N ALA A 160 -22.52 -10.87 0.92
CA ALA A 160 -23.88 -10.99 1.44
C ALA A 160 -24.79 -9.86 0.96
N TRP A 161 -24.29 -8.61 0.99
CA TRP A 161 -25.06 -7.48 0.49
C TRP A 161 -25.32 -7.57 -1.03
N LEU A 162 -24.33 -8.01 -1.81
CA LEU A 162 -24.53 -8.24 -3.24
C LEU A 162 -25.59 -9.32 -3.53
N ASP A 163 -25.66 -10.36 -2.69
CA ASP A 163 -26.69 -11.43 -2.78
C ASP A 163 -28.08 -10.85 -2.44
N GLU A 164 -28.23 -10.15 -1.33
CA GLU A 164 -29.48 -9.49 -0.93
C GLU A 164 -30.01 -8.51 -1.98
N GLN A 165 -29.11 -7.85 -2.71
CA GLN A 165 -29.47 -6.88 -3.75
C GLN A 165 -29.61 -7.49 -5.15
N ASP A 166 -29.51 -8.81 -5.32
CA ASP A 166 -29.60 -9.52 -6.60
C ASP A 166 -28.70 -8.91 -7.71
N TYR A 167 -27.42 -8.66 -7.38
CA TYR A 167 -26.45 -8.22 -8.38
C TYR A 167 -26.04 -9.38 -9.28
N SER A 168 -26.00 -9.14 -10.62
CA SER A 168 -25.70 -10.18 -11.58
C SER A 168 -24.30 -10.78 -11.41
N PRO A 169 -24.11 -12.07 -11.73
CA PRO A 169 -22.78 -12.69 -11.73
C PRO A 169 -21.79 -11.96 -12.63
N GLN A 170 -22.26 -11.38 -13.74
CA GLN A 170 -21.43 -10.62 -14.66
C GLN A 170 -20.90 -9.33 -14.04
N PHE A 171 -21.75 -8.59 -13.29
CA PHE A 171 -21.30 -7.41 -12.54
C PHE A 171 -20.20 -7.78 -11.55
N ARG A 172 -20.41 -8.86 -10.79
CA ARG A 172 -19.42 -9.32 -9.80
C ARG A 172 -18.13 -9.75 -10.43
N GLN A 173 -18.18 -10.66 -11.42
CA GLN A 173 -17.01 -11.34 -12.00
C GLN A 173 -16.29 -10.51 -13.06
N TRP A 174 -16.97 -9.64 -13.79
CA TRP A 174 -16.38 -8.91 -14.91
C TRP A 174 -16.04 -7.45 -14.58
N TYR A 175 -16.49 -6.94 -13.43
CA TYR A 175 -16.23 -5.58 -13.01
C TYR A 175 -15.79 -5.46 -11.54
N LEU A 176 -16.70 -5.77 -10.58
CA LEU A 176 -16.50 -5.41 -9.18
C LEU A 176 -15.30 -6.13 -8.55
N LEU A 177 -15.25 -7.45 -8.67
CA LEU A 177 -14.15 -8.25 -8.11
C LEU A 177 -12.82 -7.99 -8.81
N PRO A 178 -12.74 -7.91 -10.17
CA PRO A 178 -11.54 -7.45 -10.86
C PRO A 178 -11.03 -6.09 -10.36
N MET A 179 -11.91 -5.10 -10.25
CA MET A 179 -11.54 -3.77 -9.77
C MET A 179 -11.02 -3.82 -8.32
N ALA A 180 -11.76 -4.48 -7.44
CA ALA A 180 -11.38 -4.62 -6.04
C ALA A 180 -10.06 -5.39 -5.87
N ALA A 181 -9.88 -6.46 -6.63
CA ALA A 181 -8.65 -7.25 -6.65
C ALA A 181 -7.43 -6.43 -7.09
N CYS A 182 -7.59 -5.55 -8.08
CA CYS A 182 -6.53 -4.62 -8.48
C CYS A 182 -6.14 -3.65 -7.37
N ILE A 183 -7.10 -3.20 -6.57
CA ILE A 183 -6.89 -2.20 -5.51
C ILE A 183 -6.17 -2.81 -4.30
N TRP A 184 -6.62 -3.98 -3.82
CA TRP A 184 -6.10 -4.61 -2.60
C TRP A 184 -5.15 -5.79 -2.85
N SER A 185 -4.93 -6.18 -4.11
CA SER A 185 -4.04 -7.29 -4.49
C SER A 185 -4.38 -8.60 -3.77
N CYS A 186 -5.66 -8.87 -3.53
CA CYS A 186 -6.15 -10.05 -2.82
C CYS A 186 -7.20 -10.82 -3.63
N PRO A 187 -7.32 -12.15 -3.42
CA PRO A 187 -8.27 -13.01 -4.13
C PRO A 187 -9.74 -12.60 -3.99
N SER A 188 -10.56 -12.96 -4.97
CA SER A 188 -11.97 -12.55 -5.08
C SER A 188 -12.85 -13.01 -3.93
N ASP A 189 -12.60 -14.21 -3.36
CA ASP A 189 -13.31 -14.73 -2.20
C ASP A 189 -13.04 -13.91 -0.94
N GLN A 190 -11.81 -13.47 -0.75
CA GLN A 190 -11.45 -12.56 0.34
C GLN A 190 -12.13 -11.20 0.19
N MET A 191 -12.26 -10.70 -1.05
CA MET A 191 -12.99 -9.46 -1.32
C MET A 191 -14.49 -9.57 -0.99
N LEU A 192 -15.11 -10.72 -1.21
CA LEU A 192 -16.51 -10.95 -0.83
C LEU A 192 -16.73 -10.96 0.69
N ALA A 193 -15.71 -11.36 1.46
CA ALA A 193 -15.72 -11.29 2.93
C ALA A 193 -15.42 -9.88 3.50
N PHE A 194 -15.04 -8.94 2.65
CA PHE A 194 -14.68 -7.57 3.04
C PHE A 194 -15.89 -6.84 3.65
N PRO A 195 -15.74 -6.05 4.73
CA PRO A 195 -16.84 -5.29 5.28
C PRO A 195 -17.40 -4.29 4.25
N LEU A 196 -18.71 -4.34 3.97
CA LEU A 196 -19.37 -3.43 3.04
C LEU A 196 -19.08 -1.97 3.36
N SER A 197 -19.13 -1.60 4.64
CA SER A 197 -18.88 -0.23 5.10
C SER A 197 -17.49 0.27 4.74
N THR A 198 -16.47 -0.57 4.89
CA THR A 198 -15.08 -0.27 4.55
C THR A 198 -14.93 -0.09 3.04
N PHE A 199 -15.50 -1.02 2.25
CA PHE A 199 -15.46 -0.99 0.80
C PHE A 199 -16.16 0.26 0.22
N VAL A 200 -17.37 0.56 0.66
CA VAL A 200 -18.15 1.72 0.18
C VAL A 200 -17.46 3.04 0.53
N ARG A 201 -16.98 3.20 1.77
CA ARG A 201 -16.24 4.41 2.19
C ARG A 201 -14.97 4.60 1.37
N PHE A 202 -14.22 3.53 1.16
CA PHE A 202 -13.02 3.59 0.33
C PHE A 202 -13.34 4.02 -1.10
N CYS A 203 -14.30 3.35 -1.76
CA CYS A 203 -14.69 3.68 -3.13
C CYS A 203 -15.20 5.13 -3.25
N HIS A 204 -15.98 5.60 -2.27
CA HIS A 204 -16.47 6.97 -2.23
C HIS A 204 -15.32 7.98 -2.10
N ASN A 205 -14.42 7.80 -1.13
CA ASN A 205 -13.31 8.70 -0.86
C ASN A 205 -12.36 8.82 -2.06
N HIS A 206 -12.12 7.72 -2.78
CA HIS A 206 -11.24 7.67 -3.95
C HIS A 206 -11.94 8.03 -5.28
N GLY A 207 -13.22 8.45 -5.23
CA GLY A 207 -13.97 8.84 -6.43
C GLY A 207 -14.28 7.68 -7.38
N LEU A 208 -14.21 6.42 -6.92
CA LEU A 208 -14.44 5.25 -7.76
C LEU A 208 -15.92 5.02 -8.10
N LEU A 209 -16.83 5.62 -7.33
CA LEU A 209 -18.28 5.58 -7.57
C LEU A 209 -18.75 6.68 -8.52
N GLN A 210 -17.83 7.55 -8.96
CA GLN A 210 -18.13 8.70 -9.80
C GLN A 210 -17.77 8.44 -11.26
N VAL A 211 -18.60 8.88 -12.19
CA VAL A 211 -18.32 8.86 -13.62
C VAL A 211 -17.57 10.12 -14.04
N SER A 212 -17.91 11.26 -13.42
CA SER A 212 -17.28 12.58 -13.60
C SER A 212 -16.75 13.12 -12.27
N ASP A 213 -15.98 14.19 -12.31
CA ASP A 213 -15.40 14.83 -11.11
C ASP A 213 -14.55 13.88 -10.24
N ARG A 214 -13.76 13.05 -10.91
CA ARG A 214 -12.80 12.15 -10.25
C ARG A 214 -11.60 12.95 -9.74
N PRO A 215 -10.97 12.53 -8.61
CA PRO A 215 -9.75 13.16 -8.15
C PRO A 215 -8.64 13.05 -9.20
N GLN A 216 -7.79 14.07 -9.30
CA GLN A 216 -6.61 14.00 -10.16
C GLN A 216 -5.58 13.06 -9.54
N TRP A 217 -5.24 12.02 -10.26
CA TRP A 217 -4.14 11.13 -9.88
C TRP A 217 -2.81 11.70 -10.32
N ARG A 218 -1.80 11.45 -9.54
CA ARG A 218 -0.44 11.95 -9.72
C ARG A 218 0.57 10.85 -9.38
N THR A 219 1.79 11.01 -9.90
CA THR A 219 2.95 10.17 -9.58
C THR A 219 4.15 11.04 -9.21
N VAL A 220 5.16 10.46 -8.56
CA VAL A 220 6.43 11.15 -8.28
C VAL A 220 7.26 11.19 -9.56
N LYS A 221 7.65 12.38 -9.99
CA LYS A 221 8.47 12.55 -11.19
C LYS A 221 9.86 11.96 -10.95
N GLY A 222 10.29 11.02 -11.80
CA GLY A 222 11.57 10.33 -11.68
C GLY A 222 11.61 9.23 -10.61
N GLY A 223 10.45 8.85 -10.06
CA GLY A 223 10.28 7.75 -9.12
C GLY A 223 10.27 8.15 -7.64
N SER A 224 9.68 7.27 -6.83
CA SER A 224 9.48 7.43 -5.39
C SER A 224 10.78 7.56 -4.59
N ARG A 225 11.88 7.06 -5.10
CA ARG A 225 13.23 7.23 -4.50
C ARG A 225 13.55 8.71 -4.22
N ASN A 226 13.04 9.66 -5.01
CA ASN A 226 13.33 11.08 -4.83
C ASN A 226 12.89 11.65 -3.47
N TYR A 227 11.78 11.20 -2.90
CA TYR A 227 11.44 11.62 -1.54
C TYR A 227 12.05 10.72 -0.47
N VAL A 228 12.24 9.42 -0.77
CA VAL A 228 12.89 8.47 0.15
C VAL A 228 14.30 8.96 0.48
N ASP A 229 15.11 9.30 -0.51
CA ASP A 229 16.49 9.76 -0.32
C ASP A 229 16.56 11.06 0.50
N LYS A 230 15.64 12.00 0.26
CA LYS A 230 15.56 13.25 1.02
C LYS A 230 15.21 13.00 2.49
N MET A 231 14.30 12.07 2.78
CA MET A 231 13.97 11.69 4.15
C MET A 231 15.14 10.98 4.83
N VAL A 232 15.75 10.02 4.15
CA VAL A 232 16.90 9.24 4.64
C VAL A 232 18.09 10.14 4.93
N ALA A 233 18.36 11.13 4.08
CA ALA A 233 19.45 12.09 4.29
C ALA A 233 19.32 12.88 5.59
N ALA A 234 18.09 13.12 6.05
CA ALA A 234 17.81 13.85 7.29
C ALA A 234 17.89 12.98 8.56
N ILE A 235 18.06 11.65 8.43
CA ILE A 235 18.15 10.71 9.55
C ILE A 235 19.62 10.38 9.81
N PRO A 236 20.22 10.82 10.94
CA PRO A 236 21.66 10.68 11.18
C PRO A 236 22.13 9.21 11.29
N SER A 237 21.38 8.38 12.02
CA SER A 237 21.71 6.97 12.21
C SER A 237 20.75 6.07 11.43
N ARG A 238 21.29 5.33 10.45
CA ARG A 238 20.52 4.46 9.57
C ARG A 238 21.32 3.24 9.17
N ARG A 239 20.66 2.07 9.08
CA ARG A 239 21.31 0.78 8.79
C ARG A 239 20.48 0.00 7.78
N LEU A 240 21.14 -0.51 6.75
CA LEU A 240 20.62 -1.48 5.80
C LEU A 240 21.20 -2.85 6.07
N LEU A 241 20.55 -3.91 5.54
CA LEU A 241 20.98 -5.30 5.71
C LEU A 241 21.18 -5.65 7.20
N ALA A 242 20.39 -5.03 8.07
CA ALA A 242 20.49 -5.15 9.52
C ALA A 242 19.19 -5.74 10.12
N PRO A 243 18.84 -7.00 9.80
CA PRO A 243 17.62 -7.60 10.31
C PRO A 243 17.62 -7.64 11.84
N VAL A 244 16.59 -7.04 12.45
CA VAL A 244 16.32 -7.24 13.86
C VAL A 244 15.84 -8.67 14.07
N ARG A 245 16.41 -9.35 15.06
CA ARG A 245 16.08 -10.75 15.40
C ARG A 245 15.13 -10.85 16.58
N SER A 246 15.30 -9.98 17.56
CA SER A 246 14.43 -9.93 18.72
C SER A 246 14.37 -8.52 19.33
N VAL A 247 13.23 -8.26 19.97
CA VAL A 247 12.98 -7.08 20.79
C VAL A 247 12.51 -7.57 22.16
N LEU A 248 13.25 -7.21 23.21
CA LEU A 248 12.94 -7.52 24.61
C LEU A 248 12.69 -6.23 25.37
N ARG A 249 11.62 -6.19 26.15
CA ARG A 249 11.14 -5.03 26.86
C ARG A 249 11.28 -5.21 28.37
N GLY A 250 11.26 -4.13 29.13
CA GLY A 250 11.29 -4.19 30.61
C GLY A 250 12.57 -4.77 31.19
N THR A 251 13.70 -4.66 30.47
CA THR A 251 14.98 -5.30 30.86
C THR A 251 15.66 -4.67 32.08
N GLY A 252 14.98 -3.78 32.81
CA GLY A 252 15.48 -3.19 34.05
C GLY A 252 16.75 -2.36 33.88
N GLY A 253 16.64 -1.04 33.72
CA GLY A 253 17.79 -0.16 33.53
C GLY A 253 17.37 1.21 32.98
N ALA A 254 18.35 2.08 32.72
CA ALA A 254 18.10 3.40 32.18
C ALA A 254 17.46 3.38 30.78
N ARG A 255 17.58 2.26 30.05
CA ARG A 255 16.97 2.05 28.73
C ARG A 255 16.21 0.72 28.70
N ALA A 256 14.90 0.81 28.58
CA ALA A 256 13.97 -0.28 28.83
C ALA A 256 13.81 -1.29 27.66
N VAL A 257 14.33 -0.98 26.46
CA VAL A 257 14.19 -1.83 25.29
C VAL A 257 15.56 -2.32 24.83
N ARG A 258 15.70 -3.62 24.66
CA ARG A 258 16.89 -4.26 24.07
C ARG A 258 16.54 -4.83 22.69
N ILE A 259 17.31 -4.45 21.69
CA ILE A 259 17.17 -4.91 20.29
C ILE A 259 18.38 -5.75 19.93
N GLU A 260 18.14 -6.92 19.37
CA GLU A 260 19.15 -7.84 18.85
C GLU A 260 19.19 -7.76 17.32
N THR A 261 20.40 -7.61 16.79
CA THR A 261 20.72 -7.73 15.36
C THR A 261 21.89 -8.69 15.15
N GLY A 262 22.31 -8.90 13.91
CA GLY A 262 23.54 -9.66 13.64
C GLY A 262 24.81 -9.03 14.24
N ALA A 263 24.80 -7.75 14.56
CA ALA A 263 25.91 -7.04 15.19
C ALA A 263 25.91 -7.12 16.73
N GLY A 264 24.93 -7.79 17.34
CA GLY A 264 24.78 -7.92 18.79
C GLY A 264 23.57 -7.16 19.34
N PHE A 265 23.65 -6.80 20.62
CA PHE A 265 22.57 -6.14 21.35
C PHE A 265 22.80 -4.65 21.49
N GLU A 266 21.73 -3.88 21.33
CA GLU A 266 21.69 -2.47 21.65
C GLU A 266 20.49 -2.12 22.53
N HIS A 267 20.66 -1.06 23.37
CA HIS A 267 19.61 -0.58 24.25
C HIS A 267 19.07 0.77 23.79
N PHE A 268 17.74 0.89 23.82
CA PHE A 268 16.97 2.07 23.45
C PHE A 268 15.98 2.43 24.54
N ASP A 269 15.58 3.69 24.57
CA ASP A 269 14.49 4.14 25.44
C ASP A 269 13.13 3.71 24.89
N HIS A 270 12.97 3.76 23.57
CA HIS A 270 11.74 3.31 22.87
C HIS A 270 12.08 2.58 21.58
N VAL A 271 11.14 1.74 21.14
CA VAL A 271 11.13 1.11 19.82
C VAL A 271 9.84 1.41 19.08
N VAL A 272 9.96 1.70 17.80
CA VAL A 272 8.85 1.79 16.84
C VAL A 272 8.96 0.62 15.88
N LEU A 273 8.02 -0.32 15.94
CA LEU A 273 7.90 -1.43 15.01
C LEU A 273 7.07 -0.96 13.82
N ALA A 274 7.76 -0.56 12.75
CA ALA A 274 7.18 0.00 11.53
C ALA A 274 7.23 -0.99 10.36
N CYS A 275 7.16 -2.27 10.65
CA CYS A 275 7.07 -3.40 9.74
C CYS A 275 5.64 -3.98 9.68
N HIS A 276 5.44 -5.10 9.00
CA HIS A 276 4.17 -5.81 9.01
C HIS A 276 3.79 -6.25 10.43
N SER A 277 2.49 -6.37 10.73
CA SER A 277 2.03 -6.74 12.08
C SER A 277 2.48 -8.14 12.51
N ASP A 278 2.50 -9.10 11.60
CA ASP A 278 3.02 -10.46 11.82
C ASP A 278 4.54 -10.46 12.10
N GLN A 279 5.29 -9.65 11.34
CA GLN A 279 6.72 -9.45 11.58
C GLN A 279 6.96 -8.77 12.94
N ALA A 280 6.19 -7.72 13.25
CA ALA A 280 6.28 -7.06 14.55
C ALA A 280 6.01 -8.05 15.70
N LEU A 281 5.00 -8.90 15.56
CA LEU A 281 4.70 -9.95 16.54
C LEU A 281 5.84 -10.97 16.67
N ALA A 282 6.44 -11.38 15.55
CA ALA A 282 7.54 -12.34 15.55
C ALA A 282 8.80 -11.78 16.23
N LEU A 283 9.02 -10.47 16.18
CA LEU A 283 10.15 -9.81 16.84
C LEU A 283 9.97 -9.69 18.36
N LEU A 284 8.75 -9.67 18.87
CA LEU A 284 8.44 -9.52 20.28
C LEU A 284 8.55 -10.85 21.02
N GLY A 285 9.67 -11.10 21.70
CA GLY A 285 9.86 -12.31 22.50
C GLY A 285 8.96 -12.39 23.73
N ASP A 286 8.45 -11.25 24.19
CA ASP A 286 7.63 -11.08 25.39
C ASP A 286 6.21 -10.53 25.08
N ALA A 287 5.71 -10.76 23.85
CA ALA A 287 4.40 -10.27 23.43
C ALA A 287 3.28 -10.69 24.38
N ARG A 288 2.45 -9.73 24.78
CA ARG A 288 1.28 -9.95 25.64
C ARG A 288 0.11 -10.56 24.83
N SER A 289 -0.89 -11.08 25.54
CA SER A 289 -2.06 -11.71 24.92
C SER A 289 -2.88 -10.76 24.05
N ASP A 290 -3.02 -9.49 24.46
CA ASP A 290 -3.73 -8.44 23.72
C ASP A 290 -2.96 -8.03 22.46
N GLU A 291 -1.63 -7.86 22.54
CA GLU A 291 -0.76 -7.62 21.38
C GLU A 291 -0.82 -8.77 20.38
N ARG A 292 -0.72 -10.02 20.86
CA ARG A 292 -0.86 -11.22 20.01
C ARG A 292 -2.21 -11.24 19.30
N ALA A 293 -3.30 -11.00 20.02
CA ALA A 293 -4.65 -11.03 19.47
C ALA A 293 -4.86 -9.97 18.36
N VAL A 294 -4.24 -8.79 18.48
CA VAL A 294 -4.36 -7.73 17.48
C VAL A 294 -3.40 -7.94 16.31
N LEU A 295 -2.11 -8.17 16.59
CA LEU A 295 -1.10 -8.26 15.55
C LEU A 295 -1.26 -9.49 14.65
N SER A 296 -1.74 -10.64 15.21
CA SER A 296 -1.99 -11.86 14.43
C SER A 296 -3.29 -11.83 13.62
N ALA A 297 -4.24 -10.94 13.95
CA ALA A 297 -5.50 -10.84 13.24
C ALA A 297 -5.33 -10.29 11.82
N ILE A 298 -4.24 -9.57 11.54
CA ILE A 298 -3.96 -8.99 10.23
C ILE A 298 -3.06 -9.95 9.46
N ARG A 299 -3.65 -10.64 8.50
CA ARG A 299 -2.95 -11.59 7.63
C ARG A 299 -2.35 -10.88 6.43
N TYR A 300 -1.34 -11.48 5.81
CA TYR A 300 -0.68 -10.94 4.63
C TYR A 300 -0.77 -11.91 3.47
N GLN A 301 -1.09 -11.39 2.29
CA GLN A 301 -1.08 -12.10 1.03
C GLN A 301 0.25 -11.84 0.33
N PRO A 302 1.07 -12.88 0.08
CA PRO A 302 2.28 -12.73 -0.72
C PRO A 302 1.92 -12.44 -2.19
N ASN A 303 2.71 -11.56 -2.81
CA ASN A 303 2.52 -11.14 -4.19
C ASN A 303 3.86 -11.03 -4.90
N ARG A 304 4.02 -11.73 -6.01
CA ARG A 304 5.19 -11.64 -6.88
C ARG A 304 5.02 -10.53 -7.89
N ALA A 305 5.86 -9.51 -7.81
CA ALA A 305 5.91 -8.42 -8.80
C ALA A 305 7.06 -8.67 -9.79
N VAL A 306 6.76 -8.63 -11.08
CA VAL A 306 7.74 -8.80 -12.16
C VAL A 306 7.75 -7.54 -13.01
N LEU A 307 8.87 -6.87 -13.11
CA LEU A 307 9.11 -5.74 -14.01
C LEU A 307 9.62 -6.28 -15.34
N HIS A 308 8.95 -5.97 -16.44
CA HIS A 308 9.28 -6.50 -17.77
C HIS A 308 8.77 -5.61 -18.92
N THR A 309 9.14 -5.96 -20.15
CA THR A 309 8.70 -5.29 -21.39
C THR A 309 7.82 -6.18 -22.28
N ASP A 310 7.35 -7.31 -21.78
CA ASP A 310 6.51 -8.25 -22.55
C ASP A 310 5.05 -7.80 -22.57
N ALA A 311 4.62 -7.20 -23.67
CA ALA A 311 3.25 -6.72 -23.86
C ALA A 311 2.22 -7.82 -24.19
N SER A 312 2.59 -9.10 -24.30
CA SER A 312 1.66 -10.20 -24.60
C SER A 312 0.62 -10.42 -23.48
N CYS A 313 0.94 -10.02 -22.25
CA CYS A 313 0.03 -10.08 -21.12
C CYS A 313 -1.14 -9.08 -21.21
N LEU A 314 -0.96 -7.96 -21.92
CA LEU A 314 -1.98 -6.92 -22.09
C LEU A 314 -3.15 -7.41 -22.97
N PRO A 315 -4.30 -6.71 -22.98
CA PRO A 315 -5.39 -7.02 -23.90
C PRO A 315 -4.92 -7.04 -25.36
N ALA A 316 -5.42 -7.98 -26.15
CA ALA A 316 -5.11 -8.06 -27.59
C ALA A 316 -5.55 -6.79 -28.35
N ARG A 317 -6.59 -6.14 -27.85
CA ARG A 317 -7.08 -4.85 -28.40
C ARG A 317 -6.35 -3.69 -27.73
N ARG A 318 -5.47 -3.02 -28.46
CA ARG A 318 -4.74 -1.86 -27.96
C ARG A 318 -5.63 -0.77 -27.35
N LYS A 319 -6.85 -0.60 -27.86
CA LYS A 319 -7.85 0.34 -27.30
C LYS A 319 -8.26 0.00 -25.87
N ALA A 320 -8.13 -1.25 -25.45
CA ALA A 320 -8.42 -1.68 -24.07
C ALA A 320 -7.20 -1.61 -23.15
N TRP A 321 -6.02 -1.23 -23.65
CA TRP A 321 -4.87 -1.02 -22.78
C TRP A 321 -5.17 0.11 -21.79
N SER A 322 -4.84 -0.13 -20.54
CA SER A 322 -5.13 0.77 -19.44
C SER A 322 -3.93 0.82 -18.50
N ALA A 323 -3.92 1.80 -17.64
CA ALA A 323 -2.91 1.88 -16.59
C ALA A 323 -2.89 0.61 -15.74
N TRP A 324 -4.08 0.05 -15.45
CA TRP A 324 -4.29 -1.18 -14.68
C TRP A 324 -5.04 -2.20 -15.54
N ASN A 325 -4.42 -3.33 -15.85
CA ASN A 325 -4.99 -4.37 -16.70
C ASN A 325 -5.15 -5.66 -15.89
N TYR A 326 -6.40 -5.98 -15.52
CA TYR A 326 -6.72 -7.21 -14.81
C TYR A 326 -6.77 -8.40 -15.76
N GLN A 327 -6.12 -9.49 -15.40
CA GLN A 327 -6.22 -10.78 -16.09
C GLN A 327 -6.69 -11.86 -15.11
N SER A 328 -7.57 -12.74 -15.58
CA SER A 328 -7.94 -13.98 -14.87
C SER A 328 -7.70 -15.20 -15.74
N SER A 329 -7.50 -16.35 -15.09
CA SER A 329 -7.46 -17.66 -15.74
C SER A 329 -8.80 -18.36 -15.58
N ALA A 330 -8.98 -19.48 -16.30
CA ALA A 330 -10.12 -20.39 -16.14
C ALA A 330 -10.00 -21.29 -14.90
N ALA A 331 -8.93 -21.19 -14.12
CA ALA A 331 -8.69 -22.01 -12.92
C ALA A 331 -9.69 -21.69 -11.79
N ALA A 332 -10.02 -22.69 -10.99
CA ALA A 332 -11.06 -22.60 -9.94
C ALA A 332 -10.71 -21.67 -8.78
N ALA A 333 -9.42 -21.35 -8.54
CA ALA A 333 -8.96 -20.41 -7.53
C ALA A 333 -7.96 -19.43 -8.17
N PRO A 334 -8.43 -18.39 -8.88
CA PRO A 334 -7.55 -17.46 -9.55
C PRO A 334 -6.81 -16.59 -8.52
N GLN A 335 -5.49 -16.64 -8.58
CA GLN A 335 -4.68 -15.58 -7.98
C GLN A 335 -5.00 -14.26 -8.70
N VAL A 336 -4.93 -13.17 -7.97
CA VAL A 336 -5.07 -11.83 -8.57
C VAL A 336 -3.89 -11.58 -9.49
N CYS A 337 -4.16 -11.37 -10.77
CA CYS A 337 -3.16 -10.98 -11.75
C CYS A 337 -3.50 -9.59 -12.29
N VAL A 338 -2.58 -8.66 -12.11
CA VAL A 338 -2.70 -7.27 -12.58
C VAL A 338 -1.42 -6.88 -13.30
N HIS A 339 -1.56 -6.28 -14.47
CA HIS A 339 -0.46 -5.73 -15.25
C HIS A 339 -0.56 -4.20 -15.24
N TYR A 340 0.35 -3.55 -14.54
CA TYR A 340 0.45 -2.09 -14.50
C TYR A 340 1.29 -1.62 -15.68
N LEU A 341 0.66 -0.91 -16.63
CA LEU A 341 1.36 -0.29 -17.76
C LEU A 341 1.96 1.05 -17.33
N LEU A 342 3.23 1.02 -16.98
CA LEU A 342 3.90 2.17 -16.36
C LEU A 342 3.98 3.40 -17.28
N ASN A 343 4.01 3.21 -18.60
CA ASN A 343 3.96 4.32 -19.56
C ASN A 343 2.68 5.19 -19.43
N MET A 344 1.59 4.66 -18.84
CA MET A 344 0.37 5.42 -18.57
C MET A 344 0.36 5.99 -17.14
N LEU A 345 1.15 5.40 -16.24
CA LEU A 345 1.21 5.78 -14.83
C LEU A 345 2.32 6.81 -14.54
N GLN A 346 3.45 6.70 -15.22
CA GLN A 346 4.62 7.55 -15.04
C GLN A 346 5.02 8.18 -16.38
N PRO A 347 5.53 9.41 -16.41
CA PRO A 347 6.02 10.05 -17.62
C PRO A 347 7.39 9.48 -18.02
N LEU A 348 7.40 8.26 -18.57
CA LEU A 348 8.61 7.56 -18.97
C LEU A 348 9.14 8.09 -20.31
N PRO A 349 10.46 8.25 -20.47
CA PRO A 349 11.09 8.75 -21.71
C PRO A 349 11.33 7.65 -22.74
N CYS A 350 10.45 6.62 -22.81
CA CYS A 350 10.57 5.50 -23.74
C CYS A 350 9.23 5.16 -24.39
N SER A 351 9.27 4.58 -25.58
CA SER A 351 8.10 4.06 -26.30
C SER A 351 7.83 2.57 -26.04
N THR A 352 8.85 1.84 -25.63
CA THR A 352 8.72 0.43 -25.23
C THR A 352 7.77 0.30 -24.05
N PRO A 353 6.77 -0.59 -24.11
CA PRO A 353 5.90 -0.86 -22.96
C PRO A 353 6.71 -1.35 -21.76
N VAL A 354 6.60 -0.64 -20.63
CA VAL A 354 7.19 -1.02 -19.35
C VAL A 354 6.04 -1.45 -18.44
N ILE A 355 6.11 -2.68 -17.93
CA ILE A 355 5.00 -3.32 -17.23
C ILE A 355 5.51 -3.87 -15.90
N VAL A 356 4.75 -3.63 -14.84
CA VAL A 356 4.86 -4.42 -13.59
C VAL A 356 3.67 -5.37 -13.55
N SER A 357 3.94 -6.67 -13.62
CA SER A 357 2.93 -7.70 -13.47
C SER A 357 2.93 -8.23 -12.04
N LEU A 358 1.78 -8.13 -11.38
CA LEU A 358 1.57 -8.72 -10.07
C LEU A 358 0.96 -10.12 -10.24
N ASN A 359 1.65 -11.15 -9.75
CA ASN A 359 1.25 -12.57 -9.87
C ASN A 359 0.89 -12.96 -11.32
N PRO A 360 1.77 -12.80 -12.30
CA PRO A 360 1.46 -13.11 -13.68
C PRO A 360 1.02 -14.57 -13.82
N ILE A 361 -0.13 -14.80 -14.47
CA ILE A 361 -0.67 -16.15 -14.76
C ILE A 361 0.24 -16.86 -15.76
N ASP A 362 0.58 -16.14 -16.83
CA ASP A 362 1.55 -16.55 -17.80
C ASP A 362 2.85 -15.83 -17.50
N ALA A 363 3.94 -16.56 -17.31
CA ALA A 363 5.24 -15.97 -17.04
C ALA A 363 5.67 -15.09 -18.23
N PRO A 364 6.12 -13.84 -18.00
CA PRO A 364 6.70 -13.03 -19.07
C PRO A 364 7.90 -13.74 -19.72
N ASP A 365 8.15 -13.44 -20.98
CA ASP A 365 9.34 -13.88 -21.71
C ASP A 365 10.59 -13.56 -20.87
N PRO A 366 11.40 -14.57 -20.45
CA PRO A 366 12.58 -14.35 -19.62
C PRO A 366 13.56 -13.32 -20.19
N ALA A 367 13.67 -13.21 -21.52
CA ALA A 367 14.52 -12.22 -22.20
C ALA A 367 14.04 -10.79 -22.03
N LYS A 368 12.78 -10.58 -21.62
CA LYS A 368 12.15 -9.28 -21.41
C LYS A 368 11.97 -8.92 -19.93
N VAL A 369 12.35 -9.81 -19.01
CA VAL A 369 12.29 -9.55 -17.57
C VAL A 369 13.47 -8.67 -17.16
N LEU A 370 13.16 -7.56 -16.49
CA LEU A 370 14.15 -6.60 -16.00
C LEU A 370 14.46 -6.80 -14.52
N ALA A 371 13.44 -7.07 -13.70
CA ALA A 371 13.58 -7.33 -12.27
C ALA A 371 12.36 -8.08 -11.71
N ALA A 372 12.50 -8.63 -10.50
CA ALA A 372 11.38 -9.25 -9.80
C ALA A 372 11.52 -9.06 -8.29
N PHE A 373 10.36 -8.89 -7.61
CA PHE A 373 10.28 -8.58 -6.19
C PHE A 373 9.15 -9.39 -5.54
N ASP A 374 9.36 -9.74 -4.28
CA ASP A 374 8.33 -10.36 -3.45
C ASP A 374 7.79 -9.30 -2.49
N TYR A 375 6.52 -8.95 -2.68
CA TYR A 375 5.77 -8.07 -1.80
C TYR A 375 4.74 -8.86 -1.00
N ALA A 376 4.22 -8.26 0.07
CA ALA A 376 3.10 -8.81 0.80
C ALA A 376 2.13 -7.68 1.19
N HIS A 377 0.84 -7.92 0.99
CA HIS A 377 -0.20 -6.94 1.26
C HIS A 377 -1.12 -7.42 2.38
N PRO A 378 -1.54 -6.52 3.30
CA PRO A 378 -2.45 -6.89 4.37
C PRO A 378 -3.85 -7.21 3.83
N VAL A 379 -4.49 -8.22 4.42
CA VAL A 379 -5.86 -8.64 4.10
C VAL A 379 -6.80 -8.08 5.17
N PHE A 380 -7.82 -7.32 4.74
CA PHE A 380 -8.74 -6.63 5.63
C PHE A 380 -10.10 -7.35 5.70
N ASP A 381 -10.19 -8.43 6.44
CA ASP A 381 -11.46 -9.02 6.84
C ASP A 381 -12.04 -8.32 8.09
N GLN A 382 -13.20 -8.79 8.56
CA GLN A 382 -13.85 -8.20 9.73
C GLN A 382 -12.98 -8.30 11.00
N ALA A 383 -12.20 -9.36 11.14
CA ALA A 383 -11.31 -9.56 12.29
C ALA A 383 -10.15 -8.54 12.26
N ALA A 384 -9.55 -8.33 11.09
CA ALA A 384 -8.49 -7.34 10.89
C ALA A 384 -8.98 -5.91 11.19
N VAL A 385 -10.16 -5.53 10.68
CA VAL A 385 -10.75 -4.20 10.93
C VAL A 385 -11.10 -4.01 12.41
N ALA A 386 -11.62 -5.04 13.08
CA ALA A 386 -11.88 -4.99 14.52
C ALA A 386 -10.58 -4.87 15.34
N ALA A 387 -9.52 -5.55 14.91
CA ALA A 387 -8.21 -5.49 15.55
C ALA A 387 -7.56 -4.11 15.45
N GLN A 388 -7.68 -3.44 14.30
CA GLN A 388 -7.18 -2.08 14.11
C GLN A 388 -7.69 -1.09 15.18
N ALA A 389 -8.99 -1.18 15.52
CA ALA A 389 -9.60 -0.31 16.53
C ALA A 389 -9.03 -0.52 17.94
N ARG A 390 -8.43 -1.68 18.21
CA ARG A 390 -7.84 -2.04 19.51
C ARG A 390 -6.38 -1.63 19.66
N LEU A 391 -5.70 -1.26 18.56
CA LEU A 391 -4.28 -0.91 18.56
C LEU A 391 -3.97 0.21 19.56
N ALA A 392 -4.85 1.20 19.69
CA ALA A 392 -4.68 2.33 20.59
C ALA A 392 -4.57 1.91 22.08
N GLN A 393 -5.04 0.72 22.44
CA GLN A 393 -5.05 0.21 23.82
C GLN A 393 -3.65 -0.07 24.36
N PHE A 394 -2.67 -0.32 23.48
CA PHE A 394 -1.29 -0.64 23.88
C PHE A 394 -0.20 0.15 23.15
N GLN A 395 -0.57 1.18 22.39
CA GLN A 395 0.40 2.09 21.79
C GLN A 395 1.22 2.82 22.86
N GLY A 396 2.54 2.66 22.82
CA GLY A 396 3.48 3.26 23.76
C GLY A 396 3.68 2.49 25.06
N GLU A 397 2.86 1.46 25.33
CA GLU A 397 3.08 0.61 26.49
C GLU A 397 4.39 -0.17 26.37
N GLN A 398 5.05 -0.38 27.48
CA GLN A 398 6.40 -0.97 27.54
C GLN A 398 7.39 -0.32 26.56
N ASN A 399 7.24 1.00 26.32
CA ASN A 399 8.07 1.79 25.39
C ASN A 399 8.05 1.28 23.94
N THR A 400 6.98 0.61 23.52
CA THR A 400 6.83 0.00 22.20
C THR A 400 5.69 0.66 21.43
N TRP A 401 5.95 0.99 20.19
CA TRP A 401 5.03 1.68 19.29
C TRP A 401 4.91 0.89 18.00
N PHE A 402 3.73 0.92 17.40
CA PHE A 402 3.43 0.22 16.17
C PHE A 402 2.97 1.20 15.09
N ALA A 403 3.53 1.09 13.89
CA ALA A 403 3.15 1.88 12.74
C ALA A 403 3.17 1.00 11.48
N GLY A 404 2.34 1.35 10.50
CA GLY A 404 2.26 0.63 9.23
C GLY A 404 0.98 0.95 8.48
N ALA A 405 0.96 0.70 7.18
CA ALA A 405 -0.23 0.85 6.36
C ALA A 405 -1.39 -0.05 6.82
N TRP A 406 -1.08 -1.16 7.48
CA TRP A 406 -2.04 -2.10 8.06
C TRP A 406 -2.91 -1.51 9.19
N THR A 407 -2.56 -0.35 9.72
CA THR A 407 -3.36 0.38 10.73
C THR A 407 -4.55 1.13 10.10
N GLY A 408 -4.63 1.20 8.78
CA GLY A 408 -5.70 1.82 7.99
C GLY A 408 -6.17 0.91 6.86
N TYR A 409 -6.34 1.45 5.67
CA TYR A 409 -6.79 0.72 4.48
C TYR A 409 -5.68 -0.01 3.71
N GLY A 410 -4.43 0.08 4.16
CA GLY A 410 -3.28 -0.56 3.53
C GLY A 410 -2.54 0.30 2.51
N PHE A 411 -2.86 1.57 2.39
CA PHE A 411 -2.28 2.47 1.41
C PHE A 411 -1.12 3.31 1.97
N HIS A 412 -0.41 3.94 1.08
CA HIS A 412 0.76 4.74 1.40
C HIS A 412 0.47 5.88 2.38
N GLU A 413 -0.67 6.57 2.21
CA GLU A 413 -1.15 7.60 3.14
C GLU A 413 -1.41 7.05 4.54
N ASP A 414 -1.96 5.83 4.65
CA ASP A 414 -2.21 5.20 5.96
C ASP A 414 -0.89 4.91 6.69
N GLY A 415 0.10 4.39 5.96
CA GLY A 415 1.44 4.17 6.50
C GLY A 415 2.09 5.46 6.96
N LEU A 416 2.06 6.49 6.13
CA LEU A 416 2.57 7.82 6.46
C LEU A 416 1.87 8.38 7.70
N LYS A 417 0.54 8.38 7.73
CA LYS A 417 -0.28 8.88 8.84
C LYS A 417 0.04 8.17 10.15
N SER A 418 0.21 6.85 10.12
CA SER A 418 0.55 6.08 11.31
C SER A 418 1.93 6.43 11.87
N GLY A 419 2.94 6.56 11.00
CA GLY A 419 4.28 6.99 11.39
C GLY A 419 4.32 8.41 11.97
N LEU A 420 3.58 9.34 11.36
CA LEU A 420 3.44 10.71 11.87
C LEU A 420 2.77 10.76 13.25
N ALA A 421 1.74 9.94 13.47
CA ALA A 421 1.04 9.86 14.76
C ALA A 421 1.97 9.37 15.88
N VAL A 422 2.75 8.32 15.63
CA VAL A 422 3.75 7.82 16.59
C VAL A 422 4.81 8.87 16.87
N ALA A 423 5.33 9.54 15.85
CA ALA A 423 6.32 10.60 16.02
C ALA A 423 5.78 11.76 16.86
N ALA A 424 4.53 12.19 16.64
CA ALA A 424 3.87 13.23 17.40
C ALA A 424 3.73 12.84 18.89
N SER A 425 3.30 11.60 19.17
CA SER A 425 3.15 11.09 20.54
C SER A 425 4.50 11.05 21.29
N LEU A 426 5.55 10.55 20.64
CA LEU A 426 6.91 10.51 21.23
C LEU A 426 7.46 11.92 21.47
N THR A 427 7.25 12.84 20.54
CA THR A 427 7.69 14.25 20.69
C THR A 427 6.96 14.93 21.84
N ALA A 428 5.64 14.75 21.98
CA ALA A 428 4.84 15.30 23.07
C ALA A 428 5.26 14.75 24.45
N MET A 429 5.56 13.44 24.53
CA MET A 429 6.07 12.81 25.75
C MET A 429 7.39 13.45 26.19
N MET A 430 8.28 13.80 25.26
CA MET A 430 9.54 14.47 25.55
C MET A 430 9.34 15.88 26.10
N ALA A 431 8.47 16.66 25.47
CA ALA A 431 8.17 18.02 25.93
C ALA A 431 7.65 18.01 27.38
N GLY A 432 6.76 17.05 27.72
CA GLY A 432 6.26 16.87 29.09
C GLY A 432 7.35 16.49 30.09
N ARG A 433 8.32 15.64 29.73
CA ARG A 433 9.45 15.29 30.60
C ARG A 433 10.40 16.47 30.84
N GLN A 434 10.62 17.33 29.85
CA GLN A 434 11.46 18.51 30.00
C GLN A 434 10.82 19.53 30.92
N HIS A 435 9.49 19.72 30.89
CA HIS A 435 8.77 20.61 31.81
C HIS A 435 8.72 20.07 33.25
N ALA A 436 8.69 18.76 33.43
CA ALA A 436 8.72 18.14 34.77
C ALA A 436 10.11 18.11 35.40
N ALA A 437 11.17 18.33 34.62
CA ALA A 437 12.57 18.35 35.08
C ALA A 437 13.13 19.75 35.25
N ALA A 438 12.40 20.80 34.85
CA ALA A 438 12.71 22.20 35.00
C ALA A 438 11.97 22.81 36.21
#